data_5774a27c7b539962349389484471e792
#
_entry.id   5774a27c7b539962349389484471e792
#
_cell.length_a   1.000
_cell.length_b   1.000
_cell.length_c   1.000
_cell.angle_alpha   90.00
_cell.angle_beta   90.00
_cell.angle_gamma   90.00
#
_symmetry.space_group_name_H-M   'P 1'
#
loop_
_entity.id
_entity.type
_entity.pdbx_description
1 polymer ?
#
loop_
_entity_poly.entity_id
_entity_poly.type
_entity_poly.pdbx_seq_one_letter_code
_entity_poly.pdbx_strand_id
1 'polypeptide(L)'
;VTALLEADGLGIAFGGVKAVDDVSFRAEAGQILAIIGPNGAGKTTLFNMVSGLYLPKSGRVRLAGEDVTGLEPHLLARRGLSRTFQNLQIFFRMTAAENVMVGRHLHEARGLLAHLFAWPSVGRQNRETRAAALALLARVGLAGEADVPAGSLSYGALKRLEIARALATEPRVLLLDEPAAGCNPVE
;
A
#
# COMPACT_ATOMS: atom_id res chain seq x y z
N VAL A 1 -21.67 2.49 -13.61
CA VAL A 1 -20.25 2.18 -13.32
C VAL A 1 -20.20 1.74 -11.87
N THR A 2 -19.65 0.56 -11.59
CA THR A 2 -19.59 0.04 -10.21
C THR A 2 -18.34 0.64 -9.56
N ALA A 3 -18.50 1.31 -8.42
CA ALA A 3 -17.38 1.85 -7.67
C ALA A 3 -16.43 0.72 -7.23
N LEU A 4 -15.13 0.96 -7.31
CA LEU A 4 -14.11 0.01 -6.91
C LEU A 4 -13.89 0.02 -5.40
N LEU A 5 -13.94 1.21 -4.77
CA LEU A 5 -13.91 1.39 -3.32
C LEU A 5 -15.06 2.29 -2.91
N GLU A 6 -15.85 1.87 -1.93
CA GLU A 6 -16.93 2.64 -1.36
C GLU A 6 -16.79 2.71 0.17
N ALA A 7 -17.00 3.88 0.71
CA ALA A 7 -17.22 4.12 2.13
C ALA A 7 -18.61 4.74 2.27
N ASP A 8 -19.43 4.23 3.19
CA ASP A 8 -20.81 4.65 3.40
C ASP A 8 -21.06 4.87 4.89
N GLY A 9 -21.28 6.14 5.28
CA GLY A 9 -21.63 6.53 6.64
C GLY A 9 -20.56 6.22 7.69
N LEU A 10 -19.26 6.24 7.32
CA LEU A 10 -18.19 5.87 8.24
C LEU A 10 -18.10 6.82 9.42
N GLY A 11 -18.10 6.25 10.63
CA GLY A 11 -17.94 7.00 11.87
C GLY A 11 -17.14 6.27 12.92
N ILE A 12 -16.34 7.03 13.66
CA ILE A 12 -15.60 6.56 14.84
C ILE A 12 -15.36 7.69 15.82
N ALA A 13 -15.45 7.38 17.11
CA ALA A 13 -15.14 8.31 18.20
C ALA A 13 -14.17 7.68 19.20
N PHE A 14 -13.27 8.49 19.73
CA PHE A 14 -12.30 8.14 20.76
C PHE A 14 -12.51 9.02 22.00
N GLY A 15 -12.72 8.42 23.16
CA GLY A 15 -12.89 9.18 24.42
C GLY A 15 -13.98 10.26 24.36
N GLY A 16 -15.07 10.02 23.58
CA GLY A 16 -16.15 11.00 23.40
C GLY A 16 -15.93 12.01 22.28
N VAL A 17 -14.73 12.12 21.71
CA VAL A 17 -14.45 12.98 20.56
C VAL A 17 -14.73 12.22 19.26
N LYS A 18 -15.63 12.72 18.44
CA LYS A 18 -15.87 12.17 17.09
C LYS A 18 -14.70 12.54 16.20
N ALA A 19 -13.87 11.55 15.84
CA ALA A 19 -12.73 11.74 14.94
C ALA A 19 -13.15 11.68 13.46
N VAL A 20 -14.17 10.87 13.14
CA VAL A 20 -14.85 10.84 11.84
C VAL A 20 -16.34 10.68 12.12
N ASP A 21 -17.18 11.45 11.42
CA ASP A 21 -18.62 11.48 11.62
C ASP A 21 -19.33 11.46 10.27
N ASP A 22 -20.02 10.35 9.96
CA ASP A 22 -20.88 10.16 8.79
C ASP A 22 -20.19 10.46 7.43
N VAL A 23 -18.95 9.97 7.24
CA VAL A 23 -18.21 10.21 6.00
C VAL A 23 -18.51 9.14 4.96
N SER A 24 -18.93 9.60 3.77
CA SER A 24 -19.18 8.74 2.61
C SER A 24 -18.39 9.22 1.41
N PHE A 25 -17.82 8.28 0.63
CA PHE A 25 -17.16 8.56 -0.64
C PHE A 25 -17.14 7.31 -1.53
N ARG A 26 -16.85 7.52 -2.82
CA ARG A 26 -16.68 6.44 -3.81
C ARG A 26 -15.49 6.74 -4.69
N ALA A 27 -14.74 5.71 -5.03
CA ALA A 27 -13.66 5.76 -6.00
C ALA A 27 -13.89 4.70 -7.08
N GLU A 28 -13.83 5.12 -8.33
CA GLU A 28 -13.99 4.28 -9.51
C GLU A 28 -12.65 3.72 -9.99
N ALA A 29 -12.68 2.69 -10.81
CA ALA A 29 -11.47 2.18 -11.45
C ALA A 29 -10.83 3.24 -12.36
N GLY A 30 -9.51 3.43 -12.22
CA GLY A 30 -8.75 4.44 -12.97
C GLY A 30 -8.90 5.86 -12.45
N GLN A 31 -9.64 6.09 -11.36
CA GLN A 31 -9.81 7.39 -10.73
C GLN A 31 -8.73 7.65 -9.69
N ILE A 32 -8.26 8.89 -9.60
CA ILE A 32 -7.51 9.43 -8.47
C ILE A 32 -8.46 10.25 -7.62
N LEU A 33 -8.73 9.77 -6.39
CA LEU A 33 -9.55 10.47 -5.40
C LEU A 33 -8.65 11.09 -4.33
N ALA A 34 -8.72 12.40 -4.14
CA ALA A 34 -7.99 13.10 -3.09
C ALA A 34 -8.90 13.43 -1.91
N ILE A 35 -8.43 13.12 -0.69
CA ILE A 35 -9.08 13.53 0.56
C ILE A 35 -8.30 14.69 1.15
N ILE A 36 -8.90 15.86 1.18
CA ILE A 36 -8.25 17.11 1.58
C ILE A 36 -8.89 17.62 2.89
N GLY A 37 -8.08 18.21 3.75
CA GLY A 37 -8.53 18.81 5.01
C GLY A 37 -7.38 19.25 5.89
N PRO A 38 -7.62 20.10 6.89
CA PRO A 38 -6.60 20.56 7.82
C PRO A 38 -6.03 19.40 8.67
N ASN A 39 -4.93 19.69 9.39
CA ASN A 39 -4.40 18.72 10.38
C ASN A 39 -5.43 18.51 11.49
N GLY A 40 -5.59 17.26 11.90
CA GLY A 40 -6.61 16.88 12.89
C GLY A 40 -8.03 16.66 12.33
N ALA A 41 -8.28 16.86 11.02
CA ALA A 41 -9.59 16.63 10.40
C ALA A 41 -10.00 15.16 10.25
N GLY A 42 -9.25 14.21 10.84
CA GLY A 42 -9.60 12.78 10.80
C GLY A 42 -9.16 12.02 9.54
N LYS A 43 -8.38 12.62 8.62
CA LYS A 43 -7.93 11.96 7.38
C LYS A 43 -7.24 10.61 7.65
N THR A 44 -6.22 10.60 8.50
CA THR A 44 -5.50 9.38 8.87
C THR A 44 -6.40 8.36 9.56
N THR A 45 -7.36 8.83 10.37
CA THR A 45 -8.36 7.97 11.02
C THR A 45 -9.28 7.31 9.98
N LEU A 46 -9.72 8.08 8.98
CA LEU A 46 -10.51 7.55 7.86
C LEU A 46 -9.73 6.51 7.07
N PHE A 47 -8.45 6.78 6.73
CA PHE A 47 -7.56 5.82 6.09
C PHE A 47 -7.38 4.55 6.95
N ASN A 48 -7.24 4.71 8.28
CA ASN A 48 -7.12 3.57 9.19
C ASN A 48 -8.38 2.70 9.22
N MET A 49 -9.57 3.29 9.13
CA MET A 49 -10.82 2.52 9.02
C MET A 49 -10.91 1.77 7.68
N VAL A 50 -10.62 2.44 6.56
CA VAL A 50 -10.68 1.85 5.23
C VAL A 50 -9.64 0.73 5.06
N SER A 51 -8.47 0.87 5.67
CA SER A 51 -7.38 -0.13 5.62
C SER A 51 -7.44 -1.20 6.71
N GLY A 52 -8.52 -1.24 7.52
CA GLY A 52 -8.75 -2.28 8.51
C GLY A 52 -7.90 -2.17 9.79
N LEU A 53 -7.20 -1.03 10.01
CA LEU A 53 -6.47 -0.78 11.26
C LEU A 53 -7.42 -0.36 12.39
N TYR A 54 -8.54 0.30 12.06
CA TYR A 54 -9.59 0.64 13.00
C TYR A 54 -10.91 0.06 12.53
N LEU A 55 -11.64 -0.57 13.45
CA LEU A 55 -13.01 -0.99 13.20
C LEU A 55 -13.93 0.24 13.28
N PRO A 56 -14.63 0.62 12.19
CA PRO A 56 -15.61 1.70 12.27
C PRO A 56 -16.74 1.36 13.24
N LYS A 57 -17.24 2.35 13.97
CA LYS A 57 -18.39 2.21 14.87
C LYS A 57 -19.71 2.32 14.12
N SER A 58 -19.72 3.00 12.99
CA SER A 58 -20.85 3.11 12.07
C SER A 58 -20.35 3.07 10.63
N GLY A 59 -21.27 2.75 9.72
CA GLY A 59 -21.01 2.72 8.30
C GLY A 59 -20.35 1.43 7.81
N ARG A 60 -20.01 1.40 6.53
CA ARG A 60 -19.45 0.22 5.84
C ARG A 60 -18.38 0.62 4.83
N VAL A 61 -17.46 -0.32 4.60
CA VAL A 61 -16.47 -0.24 3.52
C VAL A 61 -16.71 -1.39 2.55
N ARG A 62 -16.82 -1.09 1.25
CA ARG A 62 -16.91 -2.10 0.20
C ARG A 62 -15.76 -1.97 -0.77
N LEU A 63 -15.22 -3.11 -1.18
CA LEU A 63 -14.19 -3.23 -2.20
C LEU A 63 -14.73 -4.09 -3.33
N ALA A 64 -14.85 -3.50 -4.53
CA ALA A 64 -15.43 -4.16 -5.70
C ALA A 64 -16.83 -4.78 -5.44
N GLY A 65 -17.65 -4.10 -4.64
CA GLY A 65 -18.99 -4.53 -4.27
C GLY A 65 -19.07 -5.48 -3.06
N GLU A 66 -17.95 -6.05 -2.62
CA GLU A 66 -17.89 -6.91 -1.43
C GLU A 66 -17.77 -6.07 -0.15
N ASP A 67 -18.53 -6.41 0.89
CA ASP A 67 -18.36 -5.79 2.21
C ASP A 67 -17.07 -6.30 2.85
N VAL A 68 -16.16 -5.37 3.13
CA VAL A 68 -14.85 -5.63 3.73
C VAL A 68 -14.69 -4.92 5.07
N THR A 69 -15.79 -4.44 5.64
CA THR A 69 -15.80 -3.68 6.89
C THR A 69 -15.15 -4.47 8.03
N GLY A 70 -14.13 -3.89 8.65
CA GLY A 70 -13.44 -4.50 9.79
C GLY A 70 -12.58 -5.71 9.46
N LEU A 71 -12.37 -6.03 8.18
CA LEU A 71 -11.38 -7.04 7.83
C LEU A 71 -9.97 -6.56 8.18
N GLU A 72 -9.14 -7.48 8.65
CA GLU A 72 -7.75 -7.20 8.96
C GLU A 72 -6.94 -6.79 7.71
N PRO A 73 -5.89 -5.95 7.86
CA PRO A 73 -5.11 -5.42 6.73
C PRO A 73 -4.57 -6.48 5.79
N HIS A 74 -4.13 -7.63 6.32
CA HIS A 74 -3.59 -8.71 5.49
C HIS A 74 -4.68 -9.39 4.62
N LEU A 75 -5.94 -9.41 5.06
CA LEU A 75 -7.07 -9.91 4.27
C LEU A 75 -7.49 -8.90 3.20
N LEU A 76 -7.41 -7.60 3.50
CA LEU A 76 -7.62 -6.53 2.54
C LEU A 76 -6.55 -6.53 1.45
N ALA A 77 -5.27 -6.73 1.82
CA ALA A 77 -4.18 -6.84 0.86
C ALA A 77 -4.39 -7.99 -0.14
N ARG A 78 -4.87 -9.15 0.31
CA ARG A 78 -5.24 -10.27 -0.56
C ARG A 78 -6.41 -9.97 -1.50
N ARG A 79 -7.27 -9.00 -1.16
CA ARG A 79 -8.37 -8.53 -2.01
C ARG A 79 -7.97 -7.38 -2.93
N GLY A 80 -6.70 -6.97 -2.86
CA GLY A 80 -6.13 -5.94 -3.72
C GLY A 80 -6.24 -4.52 -3.17
N LEU A 81 -6.35 -4.32 -1.86
CA LEU A 81 -6.22 -3.01 -1.23
C LEU A 81 -4.86 -2.90 -0.56
N SER A 82 -3.98 -2.03 -1.06
CA SER A 82 -2.69 -1.73 -0.46
C SER A 82 -2.63 -0.31 0.07
N ARG A 83 -1.75 -0.07 1.05
CA ARG A 83 -1.54 1.24 1.66
C ARG A 83 -0.07 1.52 1.87
N THR A 84 0.36 2.78 1.66
CA THR A 84 1.59 3.31 2.24
C THR A 84 1.32 3.82 3.66
N PHE A 85 2.37 3.94 4.46
CA PHE A 85 2.26 4.45 5.83
C PHE A 85 2.93 5.83 5.93
N GLN A 86 2.48 6.65 6.88
CA GLN A 86 3.06 7.95 7.15
C GLN A 86 4.55 7.83 7.53
N ASN A 87 4.90 6.81 8.33
CA ASN A 87 6.29 6.47 8.64
C ASN A 87 6.81 5.44 7.63
N LEU A 88 7.97 5.71 7.07
CA LEU A 88 8.62 4.81 6.11
C LEU A 88 8.79 3.39 6.68
N GLN A 89 8.19 2.42 6.02
CA GLN A 89 8.29 0.99 6.38
C GLN A 89 9.30 0.31 5.43
N ILE A 90 10.56 0.75 5.43
CA ILE A 90 11.61 0.30 4.51
C ILE A 90 12.61 -0.60 5.24
N PHE A 91 13.07 -1.64 4.56
CA PHE A 91 14.17 -2.50 5.01
C PHE A 91 15.51 -1.87 4.60
N PHE A 92 16.06 -1.03 5.47
CA PHE A 92 17.25 -0.19 5.16
C PHE A 92 18.50 -0.99 4.79
N ARG A 93 18.63 -2.25 5.23
CA ARG A 93 19.78 -3.12 4.91
C ARG A 93 19.61 -3.88 3.60
N MET A 94 18.42 -3.87 3.01
CA MET A 94 18.12 -4.48 1.71
C MET A 94 18.33 -3.44 0.61
N THR A 95 18.64 -3.90 -0.59
CA THR A 95 18.64 -3.07 -1.80
C THR A 95 17.24 -2.57 -2.14
N ALA A 96 17.14 -1.56 -3.01
CA ALA A 96 15.86 -1.08 -3.50
C ALA A 96 15.08 -2.20 -4.20
N ALA A 97 15.75 -3.01 -5.04
CA ALA A 97 15.11 -4.15 -5.71
C ALA A 97 14.57 -5.18 -4.72
N GLU A 98 15.36 -5.56 -3.71
CA GLU A 98 14.92 -6.51 -2.67
C GLU A 98 13.72 -6.00 -1.87
N ASN A 99 13.68 -4.69 -1.53
CA ASN A 99 12.52 -4.08 -0.89
C ASN A 99 11.25 -4.24 -1.73
N VAL A 100 11.32 -4.01 -3.05
CA VAL A 100 10.17 -4.17 -3.94
C VAL A 100 9.80 -5.65 -4.09
N MET A 101 10.79 -6.56 -4.16
CA MET A 101 10.54 -8.01 -4.23
C MET A 101 9.77 -8.51 -3.01
N VAL A 102 10.03 -7.98 -1.80
CA VAL A 102 9.23 -8.31 -0.60
C VAL A 102 7.74 -8.00 -0.83
N GLY A 103 7.40 -6.92 -1.52
CA GLY A 103 6.02 -6.58 -1.86
C GLY A 103 5.32 -7.65 -2.73
N ARG A 104 6.08 -8.45 -3.48
CA ARG A 104 5.54 -9.51 -4.36
C ARG A 104 5.27 -10.84 -3.65
N HIS A 105 5.56 -10.96 -2.36
CA HIS A 105 5.41 -12.23 -1.61
C HIS A 105 3.99 -12.85 -1.69
N LEU A 106 2.96 -12.06 -1.96
CA LEU A 106 1.59 -12.56 -2.13
C LEU A 106 1.41 -13.35 -3.44
N HIS A 107 2.28 -13.12 -4.43
CA HIS A 107 2.24 -13.75 -5.75
C HIS A 107 3.21 -14.93 -5.86
N GLU A 108 4.00 -15.19 -4.82
CA GLU A 108 4.96 -16.28 -4.82
C GLU A 108 4.33 -17.61 -4.37
N ALA A 109 4.66 -18.68 -5.07
CA ALA A 109 4.23 -20.02 -4.71
C ALA A 109 4.84 -20.42 -3.36
N ARG A 110 4.00 -20.63 -2.35
CA ARG A 110 4.41 -20.96 -0.97
C ARG A 110 4.67 -22.47 -0.83
N GLY A 111 5.73 -22.95 -1.43
CA GLY A 111 6.19 -24.33 -1.20
C GLY A 111 7.42 -24.34 -0.29
N LEU A 112 7.26 -24.55 1.04
CA LEU A 112 8.38 -24.66 1.96
C LEU A 112 9.40 -25.71 1.48
N LEU A 113 8.91 -26.82 0.94
CA LEU A 113 9.72 -27.90 0.37
C LEU A 113 10.47 -27.46 -0.91
N ALA A 114 9.85 -26.62 -1.76
CA ALA A 114 10.51 -26.12 -2.97
C ALA A 114 11.70 -25.20 -2.64
N HIS A 115 11.60 -24.42 -1.58
CA HIS A 115 12.70 -23.59 -1.07
C HIS A 115 13.80 -24.43 -0.41
N LEU A 116 13.43 -25.47 0.35
CA LEU A 116 14.39 -26.34 1.05
C LEU A 116 15.28 -27.14 0.07
N PHE A 117 14.70 -27.54 -1.08
CA PHE A 117 15.40 -28.34 -2.10
C PHE A 117 15.98 -27.53 -3.25
N ALA A 118 16.00 -26.17 -3.14
CA ALA A 118 16.52 -25.26 -4.17
C ALA A 118 16.05 -25.63 -5.60
N TRP A 119 14.77 -25.98 -5.77
CA TRP A 119 14.22 -26.47 -7.03
C TRP A 119 14.41 -25.43 -8.15
N PRO A 120 14.65 -25.83 -9.41
CA PRO A 120 14.86 -24.91 -10.54
C PRO A 120 13.74 -23.88 -10.73
N SER A 121 12.51 -24.20 -10.26
CA SER A 121 11.36 -23.27 -10.24
C SER A 121 11.59 -22.05 -9.34
N VAL A 122 12.29 -22.21 -8.22
CA VAL A 122 12.61 -21.10 -7.29
C VAL A 122 13.55 -20.08 -7.96
N GLY A 123 14.58 -20.57 -8.66
CA GLY A 123 15.50 -19.71 -9.40
C GLY A 123 14.84 -18.94 -10.55
N ARG A 124 13.87 -19.57 -11.25
CA ARG A 124 13.07 -18.89 -12.28
C ARG A 124 12.15 -17.85 -11.65
N GLN A 125 11.40 -18.23 -10.63
CA GLN A 125 10.50 -17.32 -9.90
C GLN A 125 11.24 -16.11 -9.35
N ASN A 126 12.41 -16.30 -8.77
CA ASN A 126 13.24 -15.20 -8.24
C ASN A 126 13.67 -14.24 -9.36
N ARG A 127 14.03 -14.73 -10.57
CA ARG A 127 14.33 -13.87 -11.72
C ARG A 127 13.11 -13.10 -12.20
N GLU A 128 11.94 -13.72 -12.27
CA GLU A 128 10.68 -13.07 -12.65
C GLU A 128 10.27 -11.99 -11.64
N THR A 129 10.36 -12.29 -10.34
CA THR A 129 10.10 -11.33 -9.26
C THR A 129 11.06 -10.15 -9.33
N ARG A 130 12.37 -10.41 -9.55
CA ARG A 130 13.35 -9.34 -9.73
C ARG A 130 13.09 -8.48 -10.98
N ALA A 131 12.76 -9.09 -12.11
CA ALA A 131 12.44 -8.35 -13.33
C ALA A 131 11.22 -7.43 -13.13
N ALA A 132 10.17 -7.93 -12.47
CA ALA A 132 9.00 -7.11 -12.11
C ALA A 132 9.36 -5.98 -11.14
N ALA A 133 10.24 -6.24 -10.16
CA ALA A 133 10.72 -5.21 -9.24
C ALA A 133 11.48 -4.11 -9.97
N LEU A 134 12.37 -4.45 -10.91
CA LEU A 134 13.11 -3.48 -11.73
C LEU A 134 12.17 -2.63 -12.59
N ALA A 135 11.13 -3.22 -13.18
CA ALA A 135 10.13 -2.47 -13.93
C ALA A 135 9.35 -1.48 -13.06
N LEU A 136 9.01 -1.86 -11.82
CA LEU A 136 8.36 -0.95 -10.87
C LEU A 136 9.29 0.18 -10.40
N LEU A 137 10.56 -0.13 -10.13
CA LEU A 137 11.56 0.90 -9.80
C LEU A 137 11.73 1.91 -10.94
N ALA A 138 11.76 1.44 -12.19
CA ALA A 138 11.80 2.33 -13.35
C ALA A 138 10.58 3.26 -13.43
N ARG A 139 9.37 2.75 -13.12
CA ARG A 139 8.14 3.56 -13.10
C ARG A 139 8.16 4.69 -12.07
N VAL A 140 8.86 4.50 -10.96
CA VAL A 140 8.99 5.53 -9.90
C VAL A 140 10.30 6.32 -10.01
N GLY A 141 11.06 6.18 -11.10
CA GLY A 141 12.29 6.93 -11.36
C GLY A 141 13.50 6.48 -10.51
N LEU A 142 13.54 5.18 -10.14
CA LEU A 142 14.64 4.58 -9.35
C LEU A 142 15.36 3.45 -10.11
N ALA A 143 15.36 3.50 -11.46
CA ALA A 143 15.98 2.45 -12.27
C ALA A 143 17.50 2.30 -12.00
N GLY A 144 18.20 3.41 -11.76
CA GLY A 144 19.66 3.42 -11.50
C GLY A 144 20.02 3.00 -10.08
N GLU A 145 19.08 2.97 -9.15
CA GLU A 145 19.30 2.68 -7.73
C GLU A 145 18.90 1.27 -7.31
N ALA A 146 18.57 0.41 -8.27
CA ALA A 146 18.00 -0.92 -7.99
C ALA A 146 18.86 -1.77 -7.04
N ASP A 147 20.18 -1.71 -7.18
CA ASP A 147 21.15 -2.46 -6.37
C ASP A 147 21.74 -1.65 -5.21
N VAL A 148 21.27 -0.41 -5.02
CA VAL A 148 21.71 0.45 -3.92
C VAL A 148 20.98 0.04 -2.64
N PRO A 149 21.69 -0.12 -1.49
CA PRO A 149 21.05 -0.30 -0.20
C PRO A 149 20.07 0.85 0.11
N ALA A 150 18.87 0.53 0.53
CA ALA A 150 17.85 1.55 0.77
C ALA A 150 18.27 2.60 1.80
N GLY A 151 19.13 2.22 2.76
CA GLY A 151 19.67 3.15 3.76
C GLY A 151 20.57 4.27 3.20
N SER A 152 21.00 4.15 1.94
CA SER A 152 21.83 5.16 1.26
C SER A 152 21.01 6.07 0.33
N LEU A 153 19.70 5.84 0.23
CA LEU A 153 18.82 6.63 -0.63
C LEU A 153 18.41 7.95 0.03
N SER A 154 18.13 8.97 -0.78
CA SER A 154 17.50 10.21 -0.29
C SER A 154 16.09 9.95 0.25
N TYR A 155 15.56 10.87 1.06
CA TYR A 155 14.22 10.74 1.61
C TYR A 155 13.14 10.63 0.52
N GLY A 156 13.23 11.44 -0.54
CA GLY A 156 12.32 11.36 -1.68
C GLY A 156 12.43 10.05 -2.45
N ALA A 157 13.67 9.51 -2.60
CA ALA A 157 13.86 8.18 -3.18
C ALA A 157 13.26 7.07 -2.30
N LEU A 158 13.36 7.18 -0.97
CA LEU A 158 12.72 6.25 -0.04
C LEU A 158 11.19 6.28 -0.14
N LYS A 159 10.59 7.47 -0.30
CA LYS A 159 9.14 7.61 -0.54
C LYS A 159 8.72 6.95 -1.86
N ARG A 160 9.47 7.15 -2.94
CA ARG A 160 9.23 6.48 -4.22
C ARG A 160 9.41 4.96 -4.12
N LEU A 161 10.39 4.50 -3.35
CA LEU A 161 10.61 3.08 -3.08
C LEU A 161 9.43 2.45 -2.32
N GLU A 162 8.87 3.15 -1.34
CA GLU A 162 7.68 2.71 -0.61
C GLU A 162 6.49 2.54 -1.54
N ILE A 163 6.28 3.48 -2.47
CA ILE A 163 5.23 3.38 -3.49
C ILE A 163 5.49 2.18 -4.42
N ALA A 164 6.72 1.99 -4.89
CA ALA A 164 7.07 0.85 -5.74
C ALA A 164 6.80 -0.49 -5.04
N ARG A 165 7.13 -0.59 -3.75
CA ARG A 165 6.85 -1.78 -2.94
C ARG A 165 5.34 -2.02 -2.77
N ALA A 166 4.56 -0.97 -2.55
CA ALA A 166 3.11 -1.08 -2.46
C ALA A 166 2.49 -1.49 -3.81
N LEU A 167 2.99 -0.97 -4.93
CA LEU A 167 2.59 -1.37 -6.28
C LEU A 167 2.95 -2.83 -6.59
N ALA A 168 4.00 -3.36 -5.97
CA ALA A 168 4.44 -4.75 -6.18
C ALA A 168 3.42 -5.79 -5.67
N THR A 169 2.49 -5.41 -4.79
CA THR A 169 1.35 -6.26 -4.41
C THR A 169 0.28 -6.35 -5.49
N GLU A 170 0.44 -5.65 -6.63
CA GLU A 170 -0.53 -5.54 -7.74
C GLU A 170 -1.93 -5.11 -7.25
N PRO A 171 -2.02 -3.98 -6.52
CA PRO A 171 -3.26 -3.61 -5.88
C PRO A 171 -4.30 -3.11 -6.89
N ARG A 172 -5.58 -3.38 -6.62
CA ARG A 172 -6.72 -2.76 -7.31
C ARG A 172 -6.97 -1.34 -6.81
N VAL A 173 -6.71 -1.11 -5.52
CA VAL A 173 -6.78 0.20 -4.83
C VAL A 173 -5.50 0.42 -4.05
N LEU A 174 -4.85 1.56 -4.27
CA LEU A 174 -3.69 2.00 -3.52
C LEU A 174 -4.05 3.25 -2.72
N LEU A 175 -3.94 3.16 -1.40
CA LEU A 175 -4.09 4.28 -0.47
C LEU A 175 -2.72 4.91 -0.22
N LEU A 176 -2.57 6.20 -0.56
CA LEU A 176 -1.36 6.98 -0.31
C LEU A 176 -1.60 7.97 0.82
N ASP A 177 -0.90 7.81 1.93
CA ASP A 177 -0.99 8.70 3.09
C ASP A 177 0.16 9.71 3.03
N GLU A 178 -0.18 10.98 2.70
CA GLU A 178 0.76 12.10 2.55
C GLU A 178 2.01 11.75 1.69
N PRO A 179 1.84 11.31 0.44
CA PRO A 179 2.96 10.78 -0.36
C PRO A 179 4.06 11.81 -0.66
N ALA A 180 3.73 13.11 -0.64
CA ALA A 180 4.66 14.20 -0.90
C ALA A 180 5.19 14.88 0.39
N ALA A 181 4.79 14.40 1.58
CA ALA A 181 5.26 15.00 2.82
C ALA A 181 6.76 14.85 2.99
N GLY A 182 7.47 15.96 3.20
CA GLY A 182 8.92 15.99 3.38
C GLY A 182 9.75 15.88 2.10
N CYS A 183 9.11 15.84 0.91
CA CYS A 183 9.81 15.94 -0.36
C CYS A 183 10.11 17.40 -0.72
N ASN A 184 11.21 17.63 -1.45
CA ASN A 184 11.52 18.94 -2.02
C ASN A 184 10.52 19.27 -3.14
N PRO A 185 10.23 20.58 -3.43
CA PRO A 185 9.32 20.97 -4.50
C PRO A 185 9.68 20.45 -5.90
N VAL A 186 10.90 19.96 -6.10
CA VAL A 186 11.42 19.43 -7.36
C VAL A 186 11.32 17.89 -7.41
N GLU A 187 11.07 17.22 -6.29
CA GLU A 187 10.86 15.78 -6.17
C GLU A 187 9.36 15.42 -6.24
#